data_c821c626b2c2eb8b1d1946703c1cfe74
#
_entry.id   c821c626b2c2eb8b1d1946703c1cfe74
#
_cell.length_a   1.000
_cell.length_b   1.000
_cell.length_c   1.000
_cell.angle_alpha   90.00
_cell.angle_beta   90.00
_cell.angle_gamma   90.00
#
_symmetry.space_group_name_H-M   'P 1'
#
loop_
_entity.id
_entity.type
_entity.pdbx_description
1 polymer ?
#
loop_
_entity_poly.entity_id
_entity_poly.type
_entity_poly.pdbx_seq_one_letter_code
_entity_poly.pdbx_strand_id
1 'polypeptide(L)'
;MTLLKRYHIYGERSSGTNFLDHSIKDNFDAINVFADDVKDVDDIIERCRKYGHKHWFGDDLDLSDTDDILFLCIVRDPIDWLRSIYRTPRNLYEPMVESQERFLFGKYASTAVFYDEKVSFKLGGYEYCNNIFEVRHIKLEWICEKLPKLVKNYMLIRYEDLKNDFQGTMKKIKDMGLIKKNDISEDIVKMKKWMKRDDLDDPIATFDFAQKDPKVKLQPTYYRPNYKPFNFSIEDYPKEFLHYEKVLGYLR
;
A
#
# COMPACT_ATOMS: atom_id res chain seq x y z
N MET A 1 -21.88 -1.02 18.71
CA MET A 1 -20.70 -0.88 17.85
C MET A 1 -19.66 -1.86 18.32
N THR A 2 -19.15 -2.74 17.47
CA THR A 2 -18.13 -3.72 17.87
C THR A 2 -16.81 -2.99 17.99
N LEU A 3 -16.09 -3.19 19.09
CA LEU A 3 -14.75 -2.65 19.27
C LEU A 3 -13.74 -3.51 18.52
N LEU A 4 -12.94 -2.89 17.67
CA LEU A 4 -11.95 -3.54 16.82
C LEU A 4 -10.53 -3.28 17.38
N LYS A 5 -9.75 -4.34 17.49
CA LYS A 5 -8.34 -4.30 17.94
C LYS A 5 -7.35 -4.67 16.86
N ARG A 6 -7.84 -5.01 15.68
CA ARG A 6 -7.01 -5.43 14.55
C ARG A 6 -7.33 -4.62 13.30
N TYR A 7 -6.33 -4.35 12.51
CA TYR A 7 -6.51 -3.69 11.22
C TYR A 7 -5.54 -4.24 10.18
N HIS A 8 -5.90 -4.05 8.92
CA HIS A 8 -5.04 -4.27 7.77
C HIS A 8 -5.11 -3.10 6.82
N ILE A 9 -4.00 -2.80 6.12
CA ILE A 9 -3.94 -1.69 5.18
C ILE A 9 -3.66 -2.22 3.78
N TYR A 10 -4.49 -1.81 2.82
CA TYR A 10 -4.20 -1.98 1.41
C TYR A 10 -4.02 -0.62 0.73
N GLY A 11 -3.17 -0.59 -0.25
CA GLY A 11 -2.97 0.59 -1.08
C GLY A 11 -1.82 0.38 -2.05
N GLU A 12 -1.82 1.16 -3.09
CA GLU A 12 -0.75 1.11 -4.06
C GLU A 12 0.57 1.60 -3.44
N ARG A 13 1.69 1.21 -4.03
CA ARG A 13 2.97 1.82 -3.67
C ARG A 13 2.88 3.32 -3.82
N SER A 14 3.48 4.06 -2.91
CA SER A 14 3.47 5.54 -2.90
C SER A 14 2.09 6.19 -2.69
N SER A 15 1.07 5.44 -2.30
CA SER A 15 -0.25 6.00 -1.94
C SER A 15 -0.35 6.51 -0.50
N GLY A 16 0.68 6.27 0.35
CA GLY A 16 0.68 6.73 1.74
C GLY A 16 0.38 5.66 2.78
N THR A 17 0.48 4.37 2.43
CA THR A 17 0.22 3.25 3.36
C THR A 17 1.04 3.34 4.64
N ASN A 18 2.33 3.70 4.57
CA ASN A 18 3.16 3.86 5.76
C ASN A 18 2.72 5.06 6.62
N PHE A 19 2.31 6.17 5.99
CA PHE A 19 1.80 7.32 6.73
C PHE A 19 0.52 6.94 7.49
N LEU A 20 -0.39 6.21 6.87
CA LEU A 20 -1.60 5.72 7.51
C LEU A 20 -1.28 4.74 8.66
N ASP A 21 -0.40 3.77 8.45
CA ASP A 21 0.00 2.78 9.45
C ASP A 21 0.58 3.43 10.70
N HIS A 22 1.54 4.33 10.53
CA HIS A 22 2.11 5.09 11.66
C HIS A 22 1.06 5.95 12.36
N SER A 23 0.18 6.59 11.59
CA SER A 23 -0.90 7.40 12.18
C SER A 23 -1.85 6.57 13.05
N ILE A 24 -2.13 5.32 12.64
CA ILE A 24 -2.95 4.41 13.43
C ILE A 24 -2.18 3.97 14.67
N LYS A 25 -0.94 3.53 14.53
CA LYS A 25 -0.09 3.09 15.63
C LYS A 25 0.11 4.17 16.70
N ASP A 26 0.18 5.42 16.30
CA ASP A 26 0.33 6.54 17.24
C ASP A 26 -0.96 6.84 18.01
N ASN A 27 -2.12 6.60 17.42
CA ASN A 27 -3.40 7.07 17.95
C ASN A 27 -4.33 5.97 18.50
N PHE A 28 -4.13 4.70 18.10
CA PHE A 28 -5.04 3.61 18.44
C PHE A 28 -4.31 2.43 19.06
N ASP A 29 -5.02 1.75 19.98
CA ASP A 29 -4.61 0.46 20.53
C ASP A 29 -5.09 -0.65 19.59
N ALA A 30 -4.35 -0.85 18.50
CA ALA A 30 -4.70 -1.78 17.45
C ALA A 30 -3.46 -2.39 16.80
N ILE A 31 -3.56 -3.64 16.39
CA ILE A 31 -2.49 -4.45 15.80
C ILE A 31 -2.69 -4.54 14.29
N ASN A 32 -1.64 -4.27 13.53
CA ASN A 32 -1.61 -4.55 12.10
C ASN A 32 -1.40 -6.05 11.90
N VAL A 33 -2.44 -6.74 11.40
CA VAL A 33 -2.43 -8.22 11.27
C VAL A 33 -1.38 -8.76 10.32
N PHE A 34 -0.83 -7.92 9.46
CA PHE A 34 0.23 -8.31 8.54
C PHE A 34 1.63 -7.98 9.07
N ALA A 35 1.81 -6.80 9.69
CA ALA A 35 3.13 -6.24 9.96
C ALA A 35 3.59 -6.38 11.42
N ASP A 36 2.65 -6.51 12.37
CA ASP A 36 3.00 -6.56 13.79
C ASP A 36 3.12 -8.01 14.26
N ASP A 37 3.95 -8.22 15.29
CA ASP A 37 4.16 -9.52 15.96
C ASP A 37 4.54 -10.68 15.02
N VAL A 38 5.29 -10.37 13.96
CA VAL A 38 5.80 -11.37 13.02
C VAL A 38 6.86 -12.25 13.72
N LYS A 39 6.66 -13.55 13.69
CA LYS A 39 7.53 -14.53 14.37
C LYS A 39 8.71 -14.97 13.51
N ASP A 40 8.42 -15.32 12.27
CA ASP A 40 9.39 -15.87 11.32
C ASP A 40 8.91 -15.73 9.87
N VAL A 41 9.63 -16.31 8.93
CA VAL A 41 9.31 -16.24 7.49
C VAL A 41 8.05 -17.03 7.17
N ASP A 42 7.81 -18.15 7.83
CA ASP A 42 6.62 -18.97 7.59
C ASP A 42 5.35 -18.23 8.01
N ASP A 43 5.40 -17.52 9.13
CA ASP A 43 4.30 -16.64 9.58
C ASP A 43 4.02 -15.51 8.55
N ILE A 44 5.06 -14.92 7.97
CA ILE A 44 4.89 -13.92 6.89
C ILE A 44 4.19 -14.56 5.68
N ILE A 45 4.62 -15.75 5.30
CA ILE A 45 4.04 -16.48 4.16
C ILE A 45 2.56 -16.79 4.40
N GLU A 46 2.23 -17.27 5.60
CA GLU A 46 0.85 -17.54 5.99
C GLU A 46 -0.02 -16.28 5.95
N ARG A 47 0.47 -15.18 6.55
CA ARG A 47 -0.21 -13.89 6.51
C ARG A 47 -0.38 -13.34 5.11
N CYS A 48 0.62 -13.53 4.24
CA CYS A 48 0.51 -13.18 2.84
C CYS A 48 -0.59 -13.96 2.12
N ARG A 49 -0.73 -15.26 2.39
CA ARG A 49 -1.79 -16.10 1.79
C ARG A 49 -3.16 -15.69 2.32
N LYS A 50 -3.26 -15.37 3.60
CA LYS A 50 -4.52 -15.02 4.23
C LYS A 50 -4.95 -13.59 3.93
N TYR A 51 -4.08 -12.64 4.15
CA TYR A 51 -4.42 -11.21 4.08
C TYR A 51 -3.82 -10.51 2.86
N GLY A 52 -2.89 -11.12 2.12
CA GLY A 52 -2.08 -10.42 1.13
C GLY A 52 -1.11 -9.42 1.77
N HIS A 53 -0.25 -8.86 0.96
CA HIS A 53 0.62 -7.76 1.38
C HIS A 53 -0.05 -6.42 1.06
N LYS A 54 0.25 -5.37 1.81
CA LYS A 54 -0.34 -4.02 1.62
C LYS A 54 -0.30 -3.46 0.19
N HIS A 55 0.59 -3.96 -0.65
CA HIS A 55 0.73 -3.55 -2.05
C HIS A 55 0.44 -4.67 -3.05
N TRP A 56 0.23 -5.90 -2.59
CA TRP A 56 -0.08 -7.08 -3.39
C TRP A 56 -1.29 -7.77 -2.78
N PHE A 57 -2.41 -7.58 -3.40
CA PHE A 57 -3.71 -8.08 -3.00
C PHE A 57 -4.53 -8.42 -4.25
N GLY A 58 -5.47 -9.32 -4.12
CA GLY A 58 -6.29 -9.78 -5.24
C GLY A 58 -7.29 -10.87 -4.84
N ASP A 59 -7.83 -11.55 -5.83
CA ASP A 59 -8.97 -12.45 -5.67
C ASP A 59 -8.64 -13.79 -4.95
N ASP A 60 -7.36 -14.12 -4.79
CA ASP A 60 -6.91 -15.39 -4.18
C ASP A 60 -6.78 -15.35 -2.64
N LEU A 61 -7.22 -14.26 -2.00
CA LEU A 61 -7.11 -14.09 -0.56
C LEU A 61 -8.24 -14.79 0.18
N ASP A 62 -7.90 -15.51 1.25
CA ASP A 62 -8.87 -16.04 2.19
C ASP A 62 -9.18 -15.02 3.29
N LEU A 63 -10.18 -14.20 3.05
CA LEU A 63 -10.67 -13.19 3.99
C LEU A 63 -11.81 -13.68 4.87
N SER A 64 -12.04 -14.99 4.95
CA SER A 64 -12.94 -15.59 5.94
C SER A 64 -12.41 -15.29 7.36
N ASP A 65 -13.30 -15.31 8.36
CA ASP A 65 -12.95 -15.07 9.77
C ASP A 65 -12.20 -13.74 10.05
N THR A 66 -12.57 -12.69 9.31
CA THR A 66 -11.99 -11.35 9.45
C THR A 66 -12.96 -10.31 10.02
N ASP A 67 -14.04 -10.73 10.64
CA ASP A 67 -15.10 -9.87 11.18
C ASP A 67 -14.63 -8.87 12.26
N ASP A 68 -13.51 -9.12 12.90
CA ASP A 68 -12.88 -8.27 13.90
C ASP A 68 -11.72 -7.43 13.37
N ILE A 69 -11.47 -7.46 12.05
CA ILE A 69 -10.42 -6.69 11.38
C ILE A 69 -11.04 -5.49 10.65
N LEU A 70 -10.47 -4.31 10.83
CA LEU A 70 -10.77 -3.14 10.00
C LEU A 70 -9.82 -3.10 8.79
N PHE A 71 -10.39 -3.26 7.60
CA PHE A 71 -9.65 -3.12 6.35
C PHE A 71 -9.65 -1.66 5.90
N LEU A 72 -8.48 -1.06 5.90
CA LEU A 72 -8.24 0.32 5.50
C LEU A 72 -7.58 0.34 4.12
N CYS A 73 -8.23 0.96 3.17
CA CYS A 73 -7.68 1.15 1.84
C CYS A 73 -7.28 2.59 1.63
N ILE A 74 -6.05 2.84 1.18
CA ILE A 74 -5.59 4.19 0.87
C ILE A 74 -5.23 4.32 -0.59
N VAL A 75 -5.82 5.34 -1.22
CA VAL A 75 -5.62 5.71 -2.63
C VAL A 75 -5.08 7.12 -2.72
N ARG A 76 -4.50 7.48 -3.85
CA ARG A 76 -3.89 8.79 -4.07
C ARG A 76 -4.26 9.32 -5.45
N ASP A 77 -4.28 10.65 -5.61
CA ASP A 77 -4.43 11.31 -6.90
C ASP A 77 -3.55 10.64 -7.97
N PRO A 78 -4.10 10.28 -9.15
CA PRO A 78 -3.39 9.48 -10.14
C PRO A 78 -2.10 10.13 -10.63
N ILE A 79 -2.08 11.44 -10.82
CA ILE A 79 -0.89 12.15 -11.32
C ILE A 79 0.17 12.28 -10.24
N ASP A 80 -0.23 12.60 -9.02
CA ASP A 80 0.68 12.65 -7.87
C ASP A 80 1.22 11.28 -7.48
N TRP A 81 0.42 10.23 -7.67
CA TRP A 81 0.83 8.85 -7.49
C TRP A 81 1.88 8.44 -8.53
N LEU A 82 1.61 8.64 -9.83
CA LEU A 82 2.56 8.36 -10.92
C LEU A 82 3.87 9.12 -10.73
N ARG A 83 3.79 10.41 -10.42
CA ARG A 83 4.97 11.26 -10.14
C ARG A 83 5.78 10.72 -8.96
N SER A 84 5.11 10.26 -7.91
CA SER A 84 5.77 9.71 -6.72
C SER A 84 6.49 8.40 -7.03
N ILE A 85 5.86 7.48 -7.76
CA ILE A 85 6.50 6.21 -8.16
C ILE A 85 7.65 6.46 -9.12
N TYR A 86 7.49 7.35 -10.09
CA TYR A 86 8.56 7.67 -11.05
C TYR A 86 9.79 8.25 -10.37
N ARG A 87 9.58 9.11 -9.36
CA ARG A 87 10.68 9.64 -8.53
C ARG A 87 11.30 8.60 -7.61
N THR A 88 10.49 7.67 -7.15
CA THR A 88 10.84 6.71 -6.10
C THR A 88 10.51 5.29 -6.57
N PRO A 89 11.15 4.80 -7.65
CA PRO A 89 10.77 3.57 -8.33
C PRO A 89 11.16 2.29 -7.58
N ARG A 90 10.83 2.22 -6.30
CA ARG A 90 11.12 1.07 -5.46
C ARG A 90 10.48 -0.18 -6.01
N ASN A 91 11.29 -1.22 -6.14
CA ASN A 91 10.87 -2.53 -6.61
C ASN A 91 10.25 -2.53 -8.03
N LEU A 92 10.48 -1.49 -8.83
CA LEU A 92 10.27 -1.52 -10.26
C LEU A 92 11.55 -2.00 -10.94
N TYR A 93 11.36 -2.72 -12.04
CA TYR A 93 12.46 -3.15 -12.87
C TYR A 93 13.16 -1.92 -13.48
N GLU A 94 14.48 -1.82 -13.35
CA GLU A 94 15.25 -0.63 -13.71
C GLU A 94 14.97 -0.13 -15.15
N PRO A 95 14.90 -0.99 -16.18
CA PRO A 95 14.56 -0.56 -17.54
C PRO A 95 13.21 0.16 -17.68
N MET A 96 12.25 -0.08 -16.78
CA MET A 96 10.97 0.64 -16.82
C MET A 96 11.12 2.13 -16.53
N VAL A 97 12.12 2.51 -15.75
CA VAL A 97 12.29 3.91 -15.29
C VAL A 97 13.38 4.66 -16.04
N GLU A 98 13.93 4.07 -17.09
CA GLU A 98 14.91 4.72 -17.96
C GLU A 98 14.35 5.96 -18.64
N SER A 99 13.06 5.91 -19.04
CA SER A 99 12.34 7.05 -19.58
C SER A 99 10.92 7.11 -19.04
N GLN A 100 10.30 8.30 -19.11
CA GLN A 100 8.90 8.47 -18.73
C GLN A 100 7.97 7.65 -19.61
N GLU A 101 8.24 7.56 -20.91
CA GLU A 101 7.46 6.79 -21.85
C GLU A 101 7.45 5.29 -21.50
N ARG A 102 8.63 4.70 -21.23
CA ARG A 102 8.71 3.30 -20.77
C ARG A 102 8.01 3.08 -19.43
N PHE A 103 8.12 4.04 -18.52
CA PHE A 103 7.45 3.96 -17.22
C PHE A 103 5.92 3.95 -17.37
N LEU A 104 5.38 4.79 -18.23
CA LEU A 104 3.93 4.93 -18.41
C LEU A 104 3.33 3.83 -19.29
N PHE A 105 3.96 3.55 -20.42
CA PHE A 105 3.37 2.73 -21.49
C PHE A 105 4.13 1.43 -21.74
N GLY A 106 5.27 1.24 -21.10
CA GLY A 106 6.00 -0.01 -21.18
C GLY A 106 5.36 -1.11 -20.33
N LYS A 107 5.64 -2.35 -20.69
CA LYS A 107 5.16 -3.52 -19.94
C LYS A 107 5.55 -3.39 -18.48
N TYR A 108 4.57 -3.55 -17.59
CA TYR A 108 4.81 -3.47 -16.16
C TYR A 108 5.69 -4.63 -15.69
N ALA A 109 6.74 -4.31 -14.97
CA ALA A 109 7.58 -5.29 -14.33
C ALA A 109 7.96 -4.80 -12.92
N SER A 110 7.68 -5.62 -11.94
CA SER A 110 8.01 -5.36 -10.54
C SER A 110 8.90 -6.48 -10.05
N THR A 111 9.99 -6.12 -9.38
CA THR A 111 10.78 -7.10 -8.65
C THR A 111 10.01 -7.43 -7.38
N ALA A 112 9.42 -8.64 -7.35
CA ALA A 112 8.86 -9.16 -6.12
C ALA A 112 10.00 -9.42 -5.13
N VAL A 113 9.86 -8.94 -3.92
CA VAL A 113 10.90 -9.04 -2.88
C VAL A 113 10.97 -10.45 -2.29
N PHE A 114 10.00 -11.30 -2.58
CA PHE A 114 9.93 -12.66 -2.04
C PHE A 114 9.97 -13.68 -3.18
N TYR A 115 11.17 -14.17 -3.49
CA TYR A 115 11.37 -15.38 -4.25
C TYR A 115 11.54 -16.55 -3.27
N ASP A 116 10.45 -17.16 -2.89
CA ASP A 116 10.46 -18.57 -2.50
C ASP A 116 9.76 -19.33 -3.64
N GLU A 117 10.38 -20.38 -4.15
CA GLU A 117 9.77 -21.28 -5.15
C GLU A 117 8.44 -21.89 -4.64
N LYS A 118 8.24 -21.93 -3.31
CA LYS A 118 6.99 -22.34 -2.66
C LYS A 118 5.94 -21.24 -2.58
N VAL A 119 6.33 -20.00 -2.75
CA VAL A 119 5.47 -18.83 -2.73
C VAL A 119 5.51 -18.16 -4.10
N SER A 120 5.18 -18.94 -5.12
CA SER A 120 4.71 -18.32 -6.34
C SER A 120 3.37 -17.66 -6.04
N PHE A 121 3.44 -16.50 -5.38
CA PHE A 121 2.33 -15.60 -5.42
C PHE A 121 2.08 -15.32 -6.91
N LYS A 122 1.03 -15.88 -7.42
CA LYS A 122 0.28 -15.23 -8.49
C LYS A 122 -0.22 -13.93 -7.87
N LEU A 123 0.66 -12.94 -7.79
CA LEU A 123 0.39 -11.61 -7.30
C LEU A 123 -0.60 -10.95 -8.24
N GLY A 124 -1.86 -11.38 -8.18
CA GLY A 124 -2.96 -10.84 -8.95
C GLY A 124 -2.75 -10.74 -10.46
N GLY A 125 -1.76 -11.42 -11.05
CA GLY A 125 -1.46 -11.32 -12.48
C GLY A 125 -0.87 -9.99 -12.93
N TYR A 126 -0.39 -9.15 -12.02
CA TYR A 126 0.16 -7.83 -12.37
C TYR A 126 1.41 -7.91 -13.27
N GLU A 127 2.15 -8.98 -13.23
CA GLU A 127 3.26 -9.24 -14.14
C GLU A 127 2.85 -9.37 -15.61
N TYR A 128 1.57 -9.56 -15.86
CA TYR A 128 1.01 -9.65 -17.22
C TYR A 128 0.43 -8.33 -17.71
N CYS A 129 0.38 -7.31 -16.87
CA CYS A 129 -0.15 -6.01 -17.26
C CYS A 129 0.74 -5.34 -18.30
N ASN A 130 0.10 -4.71 -19.28
CA ASN A 130 0.79 -4.07 -20.39
C ASN A 130 1.42 -2.73 -19.99
N ASN A 131 0.87 -2.08 -18.95
CA ASN A 131 1.36 -0.80 -18.46
C ASN A 131 0.96 -0.55 -17.00
N ILE A 132 1.45 0.54 -16.43
CA ILE A 132 1.19 0.92 -15.04
C ILE A 132 -0.28 1.32 -14.79
N PHE A 133 -0.99 1.82 -15.81
CA PHE A 133 -2.40 2.19 -15.69
C PHE A 133 -3.29 0.97 -15.53
N GLU A 134 -3.01 -0.11 -16.26
CA GLU A 134 -3.72 -1.37 -16.13
C GLU A 134 -3.52 -1.98 -14.74
N VAL A 135 -2.29 -1.96 -14.19
CA VAL A 135 -2.01 -2.38 -12.81
C VAL A 135 -2.85 -1.59 -11.81
N ARG A 136 -2.89 -0.27 -11.98
CA ARG A 136 -3.68 0.59 -11.09
C ARG A 136 -5.17 0.30 -11.20
N HIS A 137 -5.67 0.16 -12.43
CA HIS A 137 -7.08 -0.14 -12.68
C HIS A 137 -7.52 -1.43 -11.96
N ILE A 138 -6.77 -2.52 -12.12
CA ILE A 138 -7.07 -3.80 -11.45
C ILE A 138 -7.06 -3.66 -9.93
N LYS A 139 -6.09 -2.92 -9.39
CA LYS A 139 -6.02 -2.68 -7.93
C LYS A 139 -7.19 -1.84 -7.42
N LEU A 140 -7.55 -0.80 -8.16
CA LEU A 140 -8.68 0.05 -7.78
C LEU A 140 -10.01 -0.70 -7.91
N GLU A 141 -10.19 -1.53 -8.95
CA GLU A 141 -11.34 -2.44 -9.06
C GLU A 141 -11.47 -3.30 -7.79
N TRP A 142 -10.37 -3.93 -7.40
CA TRP A 142 -10.39 -4.78 -6.21
C TRP A 142 -10.71 -3.98 -4.94
N ILE A 143 -10.06 -2.85 -4.74
CA ILE A 143 -10.29 -1.98 -3.57
C ILE A 143 -11.72 -1.44 -3.55
N CYS A 144 -12.23 -0.94 -4.67
CA CYS A 144 -13.51 -0.22 -4.70
C CYS A 144 -14.73 -1.14 -4.79
N GLU A 145 -14.60 -2.31 -5.43
CA GLU A 145 -15.75 -3.14 -5.75
C GLU A 145 -15.73 -4.53 -5.11
N LYS A 146 -14.55 -5.19 -5.06
CA LYS A 146 -14.46 -6.57 -4.61
C LYS A 146 -14.30 -6.67 -3.10
N LEU A 147 -13.28 -6.02 -2.55
CA LEU A 147 -13.00 -6.06 -1.12
C LEU A 147 -14.19 -5.66 -0.23
N PRO A 148 -14.95 -4.59 -0.52
CA PRO A 148 -16.10 -4.22 0.32
C PRO A 148 -17.20 -5.29 0.39
N LYS A 149 -17.23 -6.23 -0.55
CA LYS A 149 -18.17 -7.36 -0.56
C LYS A 149 -17.66 -8.58 0.21
N LEU A 150 -16.34 -8.64 0.43
CA LEU A 150 -15.68 -9.77 1.08
C LEU A 150 -15.49 -9.58 2.59
N VAL A 151 -15.47 -8.33 3.06
CA VAL A 151 -15.14 -8.01 4.46
C VAL A 151 -16.24 -7.17 5.10
N LYS A 152 -16.38 -7.32 6.41
CA LYS A 152 -17.45 -6.62 7.17
C LYS A 152 -17.09 -5.17 7.51
N ASN A 153 -15.84 -4.93 7.87
CA ASN A 153 -15.38 -3.61 8.30
C ASN A 153 -14.38 -3.08 7.27
N TYR A 154 -14.81 -2.11 6.49
CA TYR A 154 -14.05 -1.54 5.39
C TYR A 154 -14.12 -0.02 5.39
N MET A 155 -13.01 0.63 5.10
CA MET A 155 -12.97 2.08 4.89
C MET A 155 -11.97 2.45 3.80
N LEU A 156 -12.44 3.22 2.83
CA LEU A 156 -11.59 3.83 1.79
C LEU A 156 -11.17 5.24 2.23
N ILE A 157 -9.89 5.54 2.07
CA ILE A 157 -9.26 6.80 2.47
C ILE A 157 -8.52 7.36 1.27
N ARG A 158 -8.76 8.63 0.94
CA ARG A 158 -7.90 9.34 0.00
C ARG A 158 -6.70 9.90 0.76
N TYR A 159 -5.52 9.76 0.21
CA TYR A 159 -4.29 10.32 0.79
C TYR A 159 -4.40 11.83 1.04
N GLU A 160 -5.06 12.53 0.14
CA GLU A 160 -5.29 13.97 0.21
C GLU A 160 -6.18 14.34 1.41
N ASP A 161 -7.22 13.53 1.69
CA ASP A 161 -8.09 13.74 2.85
C ASP A 161 -7.33 13.49 4.15
N LEU A 162 -6.55 12.40 4.22
CA LEU A 162 -5.68 12.11 5.36
C LEU A 162 -4.65 13.22 5.61
N LYS A 163 -4.11 13.80 4.53
CA LYS A 163 -3.12 14.89 4.63
C LYS A 163 -3.74 16.21 5.05
N ASN A 164 -4.89 16.57 4.47
CA ASN A 164 -5.50 17.88 4.59
C ASN A 164 -6.47 17.97 5.77
N ASP A 165 -7.17 16.86 6.08
CA ASP A 165 -8.08 16.73 7.22
C ASP A 165 -7.70 15.48 8.06
N PHE A 166 -6.54 15.57 8.68
CA PHE A 166 -6.01 14.47 9.50
C PHE A 166 -6.94 14.12 10.66
N GLN A 167 -7.41 15.13 11.39
CA GLN A 167 -8.28 14.94 12.56
C GLN A 167 -9.62 14.32 12.17
N GLY A 168 -10.24 14.81 11.11
CA GLY A 168 -11.50 14.26 10.59
C GLY A 168 -11.33 12.82 10.10
N THR A 169 -10.22 12.51 9.44
CA THR A 169 -9.92 11.14 8.98
C THR A 169 -9.72 10.19 10.16
N MET A 170 -8.93 10.57 11.18
CA MET A 170 -8.74 9.76 12.40
C MET A 170 -10.05 9.58 13.17
N LYS A 171 -10.91 10.61 13.23
CA LYS A 171 -12.24 10.49 13.81
C LYS A 171 -13.09 9.45 13.08
N LYS A 172 -13.11 9.47 11.76
CA LYS A 172 -13.84 8.46 10.97
C LYS A 172 -13.33 7.04 11.26
N ILE A 173 -12.00 6.86 11.36
CA ILE A 173 -11.40 5.56 11.71
C ILE A 173 -11.85 5.11 13.11
N LYS A 174 -11.87 6.02 14.10
CA LYS A 174 -12.41 5.75 15.43
C LYS A 174 -13.88 5.33 15.38
N ASP A 175 -14.67 6.05 14.57
CA ASP A 175 -16.10 5.76 14.41
C ASP A 175 -16.37 4.42 13.72
N MET A 176 -15.37 3.84 13.03
CA MET A 176 -15.40 2.45 12.55
C MET A 176 -15.14 1.40 13.63
N GLY A 177 -14.73 1.82 14.84
CA GLY A 177 -14.60 0.94 16.00
C GLY A 177 -13.18 0.69 16.50
N LEU A 178 -12.13 1.28 15.92
CA LEU A 178 -10.79 1.18 16.49
C LEU A 178 -10.73 1.89 17.85
N ILE A 179 -10.08 1.23 18.81
CA ILE A 179 -9.96 1.71 20.18
C ILE A 179 -8.87 2.77 20.26
N LYS A 180 -9.22 3.99 20.69
CA LYS A 180 -8.23 5.05 20.93
C LYS A 180 -7.33 4.67 22.10
N LYS A 181 -6.03 4.97 22.01
CA LYS A 181 -5.10 4.83 23.15
C LYS A 181 -5.52 5.74 24.29
N ASN A 182 -5.47 5.19 25.52
CA ASN A 182 -5.89 5.90 26.72
C ASN A 182 -4.93 7.02 27.16
N ASP A 183 -3.67 6.91 26.77
CA ASP A 183 -2.57 7.78 27.23
C ASP A 183 -2.41 9.07 26.42
N ILE A 184 -3.22 9.24 25.39
CA ILE A 184 -3.13 10.41 24.51
C ILE A 184 -4.19 11.40 24.97
N SER A 185 -3.77 12.67 25.13
CA SER A 185 -4.67 13.82 25.29
C SER A 185 -5.81 13.74 24.29
N GLU A 186 -6.91 14.42 24.51
CA GLU A 186 -8.09 14.38 23.62
C GLU A 186 -7.76 14.65 22.14
N ASP A 187 -6.59 15.22 21.86
CA ASP A 187 -6.10 15.52 20.52
C ASP A 187 -5.42 14.33 19.88
N ILE A 188 -5.90 13.97 18.70
CA ILE A 188 -5.27 12.96 17.84
C ILE A 188 -3.93 13.47 17.33
N VAL A 189 -2.87 12.70 17.58
CA VAL A 189 -1.50 13.11 17.25
C VAL A 189 -1.22 12.92 15.77
N LYS A 190 -0.84 14.00 15.10
CA LYS A 190 -0.29 13.94 13.74
C LYS A 190 1.20 13.64 13.82
N MET A 191 1.65 12.67 13.07
CA MET A 191 3.07 12.37 12.92
C MET A 191 3.88 13.64 12.59
N LYS A 192 4.77 14.04 13.50
CA LYS A 192 5.43 15.36 13.45
C LYS A 192 6.41 15.54 12.30
N LYS A 193 7.00 14.48 11.80
CA LYS A 193 7.87 14.48 10.61
C LYS A 193 8.05 13.05 10.10
N TRP A 194 7.94 12.84 8.80
CA TRP A 194 8.73 11.81 8.17
C TRP A 194 10.19 12.18 8.42
N MET A 195 10.96 11.32 9.08
CA MET A 195 12.40 11.45 9.07
C MET A 195 12.84 11.59 7.62
N LYS A 196 13.58 12.65 7.31
CA LYS A 196 14.24 12.74 6.03
C LYS A 196 15.06 11.47 5.90
N ARG A 197 14.96 10.85 4.76
CA ARG A 197 15.60 9.58 4.44
C ARG A 197 17.10 9.57 4.53
N ASP A 198 17.71 10.73 4.63
CA ASP A 198 19.15 10.92 4.83
C ASP A 198 19.64 10.37 6.19
N ASP A 199 18.70 10.15 7.13
CA ASP A 199 19.00 9.51 8.43
C ASP A 199 18.71 8.00 8.44
N LEU A 200 18.24 7.44 7.31
CA LEU A 200 18.03 6.01 7.12
C LEU A 200 19.20 5.40 6.34
N ASP A 201 20.39 5.46 6.93
CA ASP A 201 21.47 4.53 6.61
C ASP A 201 21.14 3.09 7.06
N ASP A 202 19.92 2.89 7.58
CA ASP A 202 19.40 1.57 7.86
C ASP A 202 18.36 1.15 6.78
N PRO A 203 18.79 0.38 5.78
CA PRO A 203 17.90 -0.11 4.72
C PRO A 203 16.82 -1.10 5.18
N ILE A 204 16.47 -1.30 6.52
CA ILE A 204 16.49 -2.70 6.85
C ILE A 204 15.61 -3.18 7.99
N ALA A 205 14.58 -2.58 8.34
CA ALA A 205 13.65 -3.32 9.21
C ALA A 205 12.99 -4.52 8.50
N THR A 206 12.83 -4.47 7.18
CA THR A 206 12.36 -5.61 6.35
C THR A 206 13.48 -6.53 5.87
N PHE A 207 14.73 -6.11 5.94
CA PHE A 207 15.89 -6.84 5.44
C PHE A 207 16.49 -7.83 6.44
N ASP A 208 16.32 -7.57 7.72
CA ASP A 208 16.92 -8.39 8.78
C ASP A 208 16.37 -9.82 8.81
N PHE A 209 15.10 -10.01 8.47
CA PHE A 209 14.50 -11.35 8.38
C PHE A 209 15.06 -12.14 7.20
N ALA A 210 15.20 -11.51 6.06
CA ALA A 210 15.65 -12.20 4.86
C ALA A 210 17.17 -12.47 4.86
N GLN A 211 17.97 -11.70 5.60
CA GLN A 211 19.39 -11.99 5.77
C GLN A 211 19.65 -13.17 6.72
N LYS A 212 18.70 -13.50 7.58
CA LYS A 212 18.83 -14.61 8.54
C LYS A 212 18.51 -15.97 7.92
N ASP A 213 17.80 -16.01 6.79
CA ASP A 213 17.54 -17.25 6.07
C ASP A 213 18.43 -17.35 4.81
N PRO A 214 19.43 -18.26 4.78
CA PRO A 214 20.32 -18.43 3.64
C PRO A 214 19.62 -18.91 2.36
N LYS A 215 18.34 -19.32 2.44
CA LYS A 215 17.53 -19.72 1.29
C LYS A 215 16.86 -18.54 0.60
N VAL A 216 16.78 -17.37 1.26
CA VAL A 216 16.19 -16.17 0.70
C VAL A 216 17.26 -15.36 0.00
N LYS A 217 17.38 -15.52 -1.31
CA LYS A 217 18.25 -14.69 -2.15
C LYS A 217 17.56 -13.34 -2.40
N LEU A 218 17.73 -12.40 -1.47
CA LEU A 218 17.36 -11.01 -1.72
C LEU A 218 18.44 -10.37 -2.60
N GLN A 219 18.07 -9.99 -3.81
CA GLN A 219 18.88 -9.02 -4.52
C GLN A 219 18.62 -7.64 -3.90
N PRO A 220 19.65 -6.95 -3.41
CA PRO A 220 19.49 -5.58 -2.94
C PRO A 220 19.01 -4.73 -4.12
N THR A 221 17.77 -4.33 -4.11
CA THR A 221 17.24 -3.36 -5.05
C THR A 221 17.79 -2.01 -4.65
N TYR A 222 18.96 -1.65 -5.19
CA TYR A 222 19.51 -0.32 -5.01
C TYR A 222 18.54 0.70 -5.58
N TYR A 223 17.92 1.40 -4.68
CA TYR A 223 17.02 2.45 -5.01
C TYR A 223 17.82 3.73 -5.31
N ARG A 224 17.77 4.18 -6.55
CA ARG A 224 18.24 5.52 -6.93
C ARG A 224 17.05 6.41 -7.21
N PRO A 225 16.90 7.55 -6.50
CA PRO A 225 15.85 8.51 -6.83
C PRO A 225 15.99 8.94 -8.29
N ASN A 226 14.87 8.94 -9.02
CA ASN A 226 14.82 9.46 -10.37
C ASN A 226 14.48 10.95 -10.32
N TYR A 227 15.45 11.80 -10.61
CA TYR A 227 15.28 13.25 -10.62
C TYR A 227 14.88 13.81 -11.99
N LYS A 228 14.62 12.95 -12.99
CA LYS A 228 14.15 13.39 -14.29
C LYS A 228 12.81 14.11 -14.17
N PRO A 229 12.56 15.15 -14.97
CA PRO A 229 11.25 15.80 -15.03
C PRO A 229 10.15 14.78 -15.35
N PHE A 230 9.00 14.96 -14.69
CA PHE A 230 7.80 14.17 -14.97
C PHE A 230 6.72 15.10 -15.52
N ASN A 231 6.52 15.01 -16.83
CA ASN A 231 5.58 15.84 -17.59
C ASN A 231 4.45 14.96 -18.10
N PHE A 232 3.44 14.77 -17.27
CA PHE A 232 2.25 13.99 -17.58
C PHE A 232 1.07 14.61 -16.85
N SER A 233 -0.04 14.73 -17.54
CA SER A 233 -1.25 15.33 -17.02
C SER A 233 -2.42 14.35 -17.08
N ILE A 234 -3.54 14.72 -16.49
CA ILE A 234 -4.72 13.87 -16.49
C ILE A 234 -5.37 13.76 -17.88
N GLU A 235 -5.17 14.77 -18.73
CA GLU A 235 -5.64 14.79 -20.11
C GLU A 235 -4.94 13.71 -20.96
N ASP A 236 -3.69 13.37 -20.59
CA ASP A 236 -2.89 12.34 -21.25
C ASP A 236 -3.18 10.92 -20.72
N TYR A 237 -3.97 10.82 -19.66
CA TYR A 237 -4.30 9.54 -19.03
C TYR A 237 -5.19 8.70 -19.95
N PRO A 238 -4.88 7.39 -20.17
CA PRO A 238 -5.66 6.54 -21.06
C PRO A 238 -7.13 6.44 -20.59
N LYS A 239 -8.04 6.78 -21.49
CA LYS A 239 -9.47 6.95 -21.15
C LYS A 239 -10.13 5.67 -20.64
N GLU A 240 -9.70 4.53 -21.09
CA GLU A 240 -10.15 3.21 -20.68
C GLU A 240 -9.89 2.90 -19.22
N PHE A 241 -8.91 3.57 -18.59
CA PHE A 241 -8.56 3.37 -17.18
C PHE A 241 -9.09 4.47 -16.24
N LEU A 242 -9.89 5.42 -16.74
CA LEU A 242 -10.38 6.56 -15.94
C LEU A 242 -11.58 6.23 -15.05
N HIS A 243 -12.18 5.05 -15.18
CA HIS A 243 -13.41 4.71 -14.46
C HIS A 243 -13.27 4.92 -12.94
N TYR A 244 -12.29 4.28 -12.33
CA TYR A 244 -12.11 4.37 -10.87
C TYR A 244 -11.57 5.72 -10.40
N GLU A 245 -10.87 6.45 -11.25
CA GLU A 245 -10.45 7.83 -10.93
C GLU A 245 -11.67 8.76 -10.79
N LYS A 246 -12.72 8.52 -11.58
CA LYS A 246 -14.01 9.21 -11.45
C LYS A 246 -14.77 8.77 -10.20
N VAL A 247 -14.86 7.47 -9.94
CA VAL A 247 -15.50 6.91 -8.74
C VAL A 247 -14.87 7.49 -7.47
N LEU A 248 -13.55 7.65 -7.46
CA LEU A 248 -12.79 8.21 -6.34
C LEU A 248 -12.87 9.75 -6.25
N GLY A 249 -13.51 10.41 -7.22
CA GLY A 249 -13.67 11.86 -7.25
C GLY A 249 -12.40 12.64 -7.60
N TYR A 250 -11.44 12.00 -8.27
CA TYR A 250 -10.26 12.67 -8.81
C TYR A 250 -10.53 13.37 -10.15
N LEU A 251 -11.60 12.97 -10.82
CA LEU A 251 -12.09 13.57 -12.06
C LEU A 251 -13.52 14.03 -11.87
N ARG A 252 -13.85 15.17 -12.42
CA ARG A 252 -15.20 15.74 -12.50
C ARG A 252 -15.87 15.39 -13.83
#